data_e0a1062b3b99d48f1f890ce478e27e93
#
_entry.id   e0a1062b3b99d48f1f890ce478e27e93
#
_cell.length_a   1.000
_cell.length_b   1.000
_cell.length_c   1.000
_cell.angle_alpha   90.00
_cell.angle_beta   90.00
_cell.angle_gamma   90.00
#
_symmetry.space_group_name_H-M   'P 1'
#
loop_
_entity.id
_entity.type
_entity.pdbx_description
1 polymer ?
#
loop_
_entity_poly.entity_id
_entity_poly.type
_entity_poly.pdbx_seq_one_letter_code
_entity_poly.pdbx_strand_id
1 'polypeptide(L)'
;MKMVVGYVRHEAFEPIRTELLALGFPSISITEVKGSGRQKGITEHYRGAELTNYLRPKIKLECVVADGDVQTIVDTVLKHARTGAVGDGKLFVMPVEEAYRIRTGEVGEETLQAHPEGAPAA
;
A
#
# COMPACT_ATOMS: atom_id res chain seq x y z
N MET A 1 0.63 1.25 -16.82
CA MET A 1 0.82 1.66 -15.42
C MET A 1 -0.30 1.14 -14.55
N LYS A 2 0.05 0.76 -13.36
CA LYS A 2 -0.92 0.28 -12.36
C LYS A 2 -0.65 0.96 -11.03
N MET A 3 -1.71 1.16 -10.25
CA MET A 3 -1.57 1.54 -8.86
C MET A 3 -1.80 0.31 -8.00
N VAL A 4 -0.86 0.02 -7.12
CA VAL A 4 -1.02 -1.00 -6.11
C VAL A 4 -1.40 -0.31 -4.81
N VAL A 5 -2.54 -0.68 -4.26
CA VAL A 5 -3.04 -0.13 -2.99
C VAL A 5 -3.13 -1.27 -2.00
N GLY A 6 -2.48 -1.11 -0.87
CA GLY A 6 -2.52 -2.11 0.19
C GLY A 6 -3.02 -1.53 1.49
N TYR A 7 -3.80 -2.32 2.21
CA TYR A 7 -4.18 -2.03 3.59
C TYR A 7 -3.54 -3.08 4.45
N VAL A 8 -2.56 -2.69 5.23
CA VAL A 8 -1.74 -3.63 6.01
C VAL A 8 -1.72 -3.22 7.47
N ARG A 9 -1.26 -4.13 8.33
CA ARG A 9 -1.03 -3.81 9.74
C ARG A 9 0.08 -2.79 9.85
N HIS A 10 0.02 -2.01 10.89
CA HIS A 10 1.03 -0.97 11.14
C HIS A 10 2.45 -1.55 11.17
N GLU A 11 2.63 -2.68 11.84
CA GLU A 11 3.95 -3.30 11.99
C GLU A 11 4.50 -3.91 10.71
N ALA A 12 3.67 -4.12 9.69
CA ALA A 12 4.12 -4.66 8.41
C ALA A 12 4.75 -3.59 7.51
N PHE A 13 4.50 -2.32 7.77
CA PHE A 13 4.88 -1.25 6.87
C PHE A 13 6.39 -1.10 6.70
N GLU A 14 7.14 -1.01 7.79
CA GLU A 14 8.58 -0.75 7.68
C GLU A 14 9.35 -1.84 6.92
N PRO A 15 9.10 -3.14 7.16
CA PRO A 15 9.72 -4.17 6.33
C PRO A 15 9.37 -4.06 4.85
N ILE A 16 8.12 -3.73 4.54
CA ILE A 16 7.67 -3.53 3.15
C ILE A 16 8.44 -2.38 2.53
N ARG A 17 8.46 -1.23 3.20
CA ARG A 17 9.13 -0.03 2.70
C ARG A 17 10.62 -0.28 2.47
N THR A 18 11.26 -0.92 3.42
CA THR A 18 12.70 -1.20 3.35
C THR A 18 13.03 -2.07 2.14
N GLU A 19 12.27 -3.13 1.92
CA GLU A 19 12.52 -4.00 0.77
C GLU A 19 12.18 -3.32 -0.55
N LEU A 20 11.08 -2.59 -0.63
CA LEU A 20 10.73 -1.87 -1.86
C LEU A 20 11.79 -0.84 -2.22
N LEU A 21 12.31 -0.13 -1.23
CA LEU A 21 13.40 0.82 -1.46
C LEU A 21 14.64 0.10 -2.01
N ALA A 22 15.00 -1.04 -1.43
CA ALA A 22 16.14 -1.83 -1.89
C ALA A 22 15.94 -2.36 -3.31
N LEU A 23 14.70 -2.61 -3.71
CA LEU A 23 14.36 -3.08 -5.06
C LEU A 23 14.24 -1.94 -6.06
N GLY A 24 14.43 -0.70 -5.64
CA GLY A 24 14.38 0.45 -6.53
C GLY A 24 13.04 1.15 -6.62
N PHE A 25 12.15 0.95 -5.66
CA PHE A 25 10.84 1.59 -5.61
C PHE A 25 10.72 2.52 -4.40
N PRO A 26 11.33 3.71 -4.47
CA PRO A 26 11.29 4.65 -3.32
C PRO A 26 9.98 5.42 -3.18
N SER A 27 9.18 5.49 -4.24
CA SER A 27 8.01 6.37 -4.29
C SER A 27 6.77 5.65 -3.79
N ILE A 28 6.60 5.66 -2.49
CA ILE A 28 5.44 5.06 -1.83
C ILE A 28 4.74 6.15 -1.03
N SER A 29 3.44 6.25 -1.18
CA SER A 29 2.62 7.12 -0.34
C SER A 29 1.96 6.28 0.73
N ILE A 30 1.87 6.82 1.94
CA ILE A 30 1.18 6.15 3.02
C ILE A 30 0.17 7.07 3.67
N THR A 31 -0.89 6.46 4.18
CA THR A 31 -1.90 7.14 4.96
C THR A 31 -2.28 6.23 6.12
N GLU A 32 -2.33 6.80 7.30
CA GLU A 32 -2.87 6.08 8.43
C GLU A 32 -4.39 6.10 8.33
N VAL A 33 -4.99 4.93 8.42
CA VAL A 33 -6.43 4.78 8.30
C VAL A 33 -6.95 3.91 9.43
N LYS A 34 -8.24 4.01 9.68
CA LYS A 34 -8.92 3.09 10.58
C LYS A 34 -9.90 2.29 9.76
N GLY A 35 -9.82 0.98 9.88
CA GLY A 35 -10.67 0.09 9.13
C GLY A 35 -11.41 -0.88 10.02
N SER A 36 -12.60 -1.24 9.63
CA SER A 36 -13.34 -2.34 10.22
C SER A 36 -13.35 -3.50 9.24
N GLY A 37 -13.34 -4.70 9.76
CA GLY A 37 -13.33 -5.89 8.93
C GLY A 37 -13.85 -7.09 9.69
N ARG A 38 -13.68 -8.26 9.10
CA ARG A 38 -14.14 -9.51 9.68
C ARG A 38 -13.19 -10.00 10.74
N GLN A 39 -13.01 -9.27 11.81
CA GLN A 39 -12.24 -9.79 12.91
C GLN A 39 -13.16 -10.50 13.88
N LYS A 40 -13.18 -11.83 13.77
CA LYS A 40 -13.88 -12.65 14.73
C LYS A 40 -13.13 -12.63 16.06
N GLY A 41 -13.86 -12.82 17.12
CA GLY A 41 -13.28 -12.95 18.45
C GLY A 41 -13.29 -11.67 19.26
N ILE A 42 -13.63 -10.57 18.65
CA ILE A 42 -13.85 -9.33 19.38
C ILE A 42 -15.28 -8.90 19.15
N THR A 43 -16.17 -9.69 19.64
CA THR A 43 -17.57 -9.33 19.74
C THR A 43 -17.80 -8.89 21.16
N GLU A 44 -18.10 -7.64 21.36
CA GLU A 44 -18.45 -7.15 22.66
C GLU A 44 -19.95 -6.94 22.75
N HIS A 45 -20.49 -7.42 23.84
CA HIS A 45 -21.87 -7.18 24.17
C HIS A 45 -21.92 -6.05 25.18
N TYR A 46 -22.45 -4.94 24.78
CA TYR A 46 -22.63 -3.81 25.66
C TYR A 46 -24.10 -3.51 25.81
N ARG A 47 -24.62 -3.73 27.02
CA ARG A 47 -26.04 -3.55 27.33
C ARG A 47 -26.96 -4.35 26.41
N GLY A 48 -26.56 -5.58 26.08
CA GLY A 48 -27.33 -6.42 25.18
C GLY A 48 -27.20 -6.10 23.71
N ALA A 49 -26.39 -5.09 23.36
CA ALA A 49 -26.10 -4.79 21.97
C ALA A 49 -24.74 -5.39 21.61
N GLU A 50 -24.68 -5.97 20.46
CA GLU A 50 -23.45 -6.54 19.93
C GLU A 50 -22.68 -5.46 19.21
N LEU A 51 -21.46 -5.17 19.70
CA LEU A 51 -20.57 -4.23 19.07
C LEU A 51 -19.48 -5.00 18.35
N THR A 52 -19.68 -5.19 17.06
CA THR A 52 -18.75 -5.95 16.22
C THR A 52 -17.84 -5.08 15.37
N ASN A 53 -18.12 -3.81 15.30
CA ASN A 53 -17.42 -2.89 14.41
C ASN A 53 -16.32 -2.16 15.15
N TYR A 54 -15.14 -2.74 15.14
CA TYR A 54 -13.96 -2.04 15.64
C TYR A 54 -13.25 -1.35 14.50
N LEU A 55 -12.94 -0.10 14.73
CA LEU A 55 -12.04 0.64 13.85
C LEU A 55 -10.62 0.40 14.34
N ARG A 56 -9.87 -0.35 13.58
CA ARG A 56 -8.48 -0.64 13.91
C ARG A 56 -7.54 0.17 13.05
N PRO A 57 -6.42 0.62 13.64
CA PRO A 57 -5.42 1.34 12.85
C PRO A 57 -4.82 0.42 11.81
N LYS A 58 -4.72 0.93 10.60
CA LYS A 58 -4.09 0.27 9.45
C LYS A 58 -3.24 1.29 8.73
N ILE A 59 -2.32 0.80 7.94
CA ILE A 59 -1.59 1.64 7.00
C ILE A 59 -2.14 1.36 5.60
N LYS A 60 -2.57 2.41 4.93
CA LYS A 60 -2.84 2.34 3.50
C LYS A 60 -1.57 2.76 2.77
N LEU A 61 -1.03 1.88 1.96
CA LEU A 61 0.11 2.20 1.12
C LEU A 61 -0.31 2.22 -0.34
N GLU A 62 0.29 3.12 -1.09
CA GLU A 62 -0.01 3.28 -2.51
C GLU A 62 1.29 3.47 -3.27
N CYS A 63 1.40 2.80 -4.41
CA CYS A 63 2.47 3.09 -5.35
C CYS A 63 2.00 2.83 -6.77
N VAL A 64 2.48 3.67 -7.69
CA VAL A 64 2.18 3.51 -9.11
C VAL A 64 3.45 3.00 -9.77
N VAL A 65 3.31 1.93 -10.52
CA VAL A 65 4.44 1.25 -11.16
C VAL A 65 4.09 0.86 -12.59
N ALA A 66 5.10 0.55 -13.38
CA ALA A 66 4.91 -0.05 -14.69
C ALA A 66 4.27 -1.43 -14.54
N ASP A 67 3.54 -1.86 -15.55
CA ASP A 67 2.83 -3.15 -15.52
C ASP A 67 3.75 -4.31 -15.13
N GLY A 68 4.96 -4.32 -15.65
CA GLY A 68 5.92 -5.39 -15.39
C GLY A 68 6.43 -5.45 -13.95
N ASP A 69 6.23 -4.40 -13.17
CA ASP A 69 6.71 -4.33 -11.79
C ASP A 69 5.64 -4.67 -10.76
N VAL A 70 4.40 -4.80 -11.19
CA VAL A 70 3.27 -5.05 -10.28
C VAL A 70 3.50 -6.28 -9.42
N GLN A 71 3.93 -7.38 -10.03
CA GLN A 71 4.10 -8.63 -9.29
C GLN A 71 5.17 -8.51 -8.22
N THR A 72 6.24 -7.78 -8.50
CA THR A 72 7.30 -7.54 -7.52
C THR A 72 6.75 -6.81 -6.29
N ILE A 73 5.92 -5.79 -6.52
CA ILE A 73 5.29 -5.06 -5.42
C ILE A 73 4.37 -5.97 -4.62
N VAL A 74 3.51 -6.71 -5.32
CA VAL A 74 2.55 -7.61 -4.68
C VAL A 74 3.28 -8.65 -3.84
N ASP A 75 4.29 -9.29 -4.40
CA ASP A 75 5.04 -10.33 -3.69
C ASP A 75 5.73 -9.78 -2.44
N THR A 76 6.29 -8.58 -2.54
CA THR A 76 6.96 -7.94 -1.40
C THR A 76 5.97 -7.66 -0.28
N VAL A 77 4.79 -7.12 -0.62
CA VAL A 77 3.77 -6.85 0.39
C VAL A 77 3.27 -8.14 1.03
N LEU A 78 2.98 -9.15 0.22
CA LEU A 78 2.53 -10.44 0.73
C LEU A 78 3.56 -11.08 1.66
N LYS A 79 4.83 -11.00 1.30
CA LYS A 79 5.93 -11.56 2.09
C LYS A 79 5.95 -11.01 3.52
N HIS A 80 5.76 -9.70 3.65
CA HIS A 80 5.91 -9.03 4.94
C HIS A 80 4.60 -8.86 5.70
N ALA A 81 3.49 -8.81 4.99
CA ALA A 81 2.19 -8.53 5.62
C ALA A 81 1.44 -9.80 6.02
N ARG A 82 1.76 -10.91 5.39
CA ARG A 82 1.00 -12.15 5.58
C ARG A 82 1.40 -12.85 6.87
N THR A 83 0.45 -13.03 7.76
CA THR A 83 0.62 -13.84 8.97
C THR A 83 -0.27 -15.08 8.95
N GLY A 84 -1.28 -15.09 8.09
CA GLY A 84 -2.29 -16.15 8.04
C GLY A 84 -3.46 -15.86 8.95
N ALA A 85 -3.42 -14.78 9.71
CA ALA A 85 -4.49 -14.41 10.62
C ALA A 85 -5.43 -13.40 9.99
N VAL A 86 -6.66 -13.37 10.50
CA VAL A 86 -7.63 -12.33 10.13
C VAL A 86 -7.06 -10.97 10.51
N GLY A 87 -7.15 -10.02 9.60
CA GLY A 87 -6.62 -8.68 9.81
C GLY A 87 -5.33 -8.39 9.06
N ASP A 88 -4.80 -9.36 8.32
CA ASP A 88 -3.59 -9.15 7.52
C ASP A 88 -3.76 -8.05 6.47
N GLY A 89 -4.98 -7.84 6.01
CA GLY A 89 -5.27 -6.79 5.05
C GLY A 89 -5.52 -7.29 3.64
N LYS A 90 -5.54 -6.36 2.71
CA LYS A 90 -5.84 -6.64 1.30
C LYS A 90 -4.97 -5.78 0.41
N LEU A 91 -4.78 -6.26 -0.80
CA LEU A 91 -4.14 -5.54 -1.88
C LEU A 91 -5.10 -5.39 -3.04
N PHE A 92 -5.05 -4.23 -3.67
CA PHE A 92 -5.81 -3.96 -4.89
C PHE A 92 -4.85 -3.44 -5.96
N VAL A 93 -5.08 -3.87 -7.18
CA VAL A 93 -4.32 -3.39 -8.34
C VAL A 93 -5.31 -2.72 -9.28
N MET A 94 -5.04 -1.48 -9.60
CA MET A 94 -5.94 -0.67 -10.43
C MET A 94 -5.18 -0.09 -11.62
N PRO A 95 -5.83 0.02 -12.78
CA PRO A 95 -5.20 0.68 -13.91
C PRO A 95 -5.03 2.18 -13.65
N VAL A 96 -3.92 2.71 -14.11
CA VAL A 96 -3.66 4.15 -14.14
C VAL A 96 -3.57 4.54 -15.61
N GLU A 97 -4.49 5.37 -16.06
CA GLU A 97 -4.55 5.74 -17.45
C GLU A 97 -3.44 6.71 -17.85
N GLU A 98 -3.20 7.70 -16.99
CA GLU A 98 -2.20 8.72 -17.25
C GLU A 98 -1.50 9.11 -15.95
N ALA A 99 -0.27 9.55 -16.08
CA ALA A 99 0.49 10.09 -14.96
C ALA A 99 1.25 11.33 -15.46
N TYR A 100 1.29 12.36 -14.64
CA TYR A 100 1.98 13.61 -14.94
C TYR A 100 2.90 13.95 -13.80
N ARG A 101 4.12 14.34 -14.11
CA ARG A 101 5.02 14.91 -13.10
C ARG A 101 4.73 16.40 -12.99
N ILE A 102 4.33 16.83 -11.81
CA ILE A 102 3.91 18.22 -11.63
C ILE A 102 5.05 19.21 -11.93
N ARG A 103 6.24 18.88 -11.45
CA ARG A 103 7.39 19.79 -11.60
C ARG A 103 7.75 20.04 -13.07
N THR A 104 7.69 19.02 -13.91
CA THR A 104 8.20 19.10 -15.26
C THR A 104 7.13 19.04 -16.35
N GLY A 105 5.94 18.56 -16.01
CA GLY A 105 4.92 18.26 -16.98
C GLY A 105 5.15 16.98 -17.78
N GLU A 106 6.18 16.18 -17.45
CA GLU A 106 6.38 14.89 -18.09
C GLU A 106 5.17 14.00 -17.94
N VAL A 107 4.92 13.18 -18.94
CA VAL A 107 3.71 12.34 -19.01
C VAL A 107 4.12 10.88 -19.18
N GLY A 108 3.33 9.99 -18.61
CA GLY A 108 3.46 8.56 -18.84
C GLY A 108 4.46 7.90 -17.91
N GLU A 109 5.02 6.77 -18.36
CA GLU A 109 5.90 5.96 -17.52
C GLU A 109 7.18 6.67 -17.09
N GLU A 110 7.59 7.69 -17.81
CA GLU A 110 8.73 8.52 -17.41
C GLU A 110 8.55 9.14 -16.04
N THR A 111 7.30 9.37 -15.64
CA THR A 111 6.99 9.93 -14.33
C THR A 111 7.31 8.99 -13.18
N LEU A 112 7.44 7.70 -13.47
CA LEU A 112 7.70 6.66 -12.47
C LEU A 112 9.17 6.46 -12.21
N GLN A 113 10.04 7.08 -13.00
CA GLN A 113 11.48 6.90 -12.93
C GLN A 113 12.13 8.02 -12.14
N ALA A 114 13.23 7.70 -11.48
CA ALA A 114 14.07 8.72 -10.86
C ALA A 114 14.66 9.60 -11.96
N HIS A 115 14.90 10.86 -11.63
CA HIS A 115 15.48 11.79 -12.59
C HIS A 115 16.89 11.33 -12.95
N PRO A 116 17.26 11.31 -14.25
CA PRO A 116 18.54 10.73 -14.69
C PRO A 116 19.77 11.48 -14.16
N GLU A 117 19.63 12.69 -13.69
CA GLU A 117 20.75 13.48 -13.17
C GLU A 117 20.99 13.24 -11.68
N GLY A 118 20.43 12.19 -11.13
CA GLY A 118 20.57 11.92 -9.72
C GLY A 118 19.79 12.87 -8.82
N ALA A 119 19.05 13.76 -9.40
CA ALA A 119 18.15 14.61 -8.63
C ALA A 119 17.02 13.75 -8.07
N PRO A 120 16.55 14.02 -6.86
CA PRO A 120 15.44 13.26 -6.34
C PRO A 120 14.25 13.37 -7.25
N ALA A 121 13.51 12.28 -7.36
CA ALA A 121 12.25 12.29 -8.07
C ALA A 121 11.37 13.38 -7.50
N ALA A 122 10.74 14.10 -8.38
CA ALA A 122 9.93 15.24 -7.97
C ALA A 122 8.71 14.79 -7.19
#